data_d37e17495ec2647dd0f29efd0d765410
#
_entry.id   d37e17495ec2647dd0f29efd0d765410
#
_cell.length_a   1.000
_cell.length_b   1.000
_cell.length_c   1.000
_cell.angle_alpha   90.00
_cell.angle_beta   90.00
_cell.angle_gamma   90.00
#
_symmetry.space_group_name_H-M   'P 1'
#
loop_
_entity.id
_entity.type
_entity.pdbx_description
1 polymer ?
#
loop_
_entity_poly.entity_id
_entity_poly.type
_entity_poly.pdbx_seq_one_letter_code
_entity_poly.pdbx_strand_id
1 'polypeptide(L)'
;DFILKTIAPKRYDDNKQFEIHRAAINEKLLYEGYEINEKGEILQCKKAQTITEAKERSQKIKTKIRGMKIHSEITKYCDEEWLNEDYFHAMEEVAKSVFDRMRKMTGIQQDGADLVNACFAMGKSGIPVLALNRLESVSEQSEQKGFVNFCIGFYGLYRNPKAHNARVNEDVKLEQFAEVLVVASIIHERLDHVFLTRR
;
A
#
# COMPACT_ATOMS: atom_id res chain seq x y z
N ASP A 1 -14.63 -15.90 17.78
CA ASP A 1 -13.52 -16.62 18.45
C ASP A 1 -13.35 -18.05 17.91
N PHE A 2 -14.45 -18.77 17.65
CA PHE A 2 -14.39 -20.15 17.09
C PHE A 2 -13.85 -20.14 15.64
N ILE A 3 -14.36 -19.27 14.78
CA ILE A 3 -13.94 -19.14 13.38
C ILE A 3 -12.44 -18.83 13.30
N LEU A 4 -11.95 -17.85 14.06
CA LEU A 4 -10.54 -17.49 14.10
C LEU A 4 -9.62 -18.64 14.52
N LYS A 5 -10.07 -19.44 15.49
CA LYS A 5 -9.32 -20.62 15.92
C LYS A 5 -9.30 -21.73 14.87
N THR A 6 -10.37 -21.85 14.08
CA THR A 6 -10.50 -22.91 13.08
C THR A 6 -9.71 -22.61 11.81
N ILE A 7 -9.66 -21.33 11.38
CA ILE A 7 -9.07 -20.93 10.10
C ILE A 7 -7.68 -20.25 10.25
N ALA A 8 -7.03 -20.35 11.40
CA ALA A 8 -5.70 -19.78 11.58
C ALA A 8 -4.69 -20.38 10.57
N PRO A 9 -3.93 -19.55 9.79
CA PRO A 9 -3.02 -20.04 8.74
C PRO A 9 -2.04 -21.11 9.22
N LYS A 10 -1.56 -20.99 10.46
CA LYS A 10 -0.64 -21.95 11.10
C LYS A 10 -1.19 -23.38 11.27
N ARG A 11 -2.46 -23.63 10.95
CA ARG A 11 -3.09 -24.97 11.00
C ARG A 11 -3.04 -25.71 9.68
N TYR A 12 -2.56 -25.05 8.65
CA TYR A 12 -2.50 -25.58 7.30
C TYR A 12 -1.05 -25.81 6.91
N ASP A 13 -0.76 -27.01 6.43
CA ASP A 13 0.56 -27.38 5.91
C ASP A 13 0.79 -26.80 4.51
N ASP A 14 -0.30 -26.45 3.81
CA ASP A 14 -0.30 -25.87 2.47
C ASP A 14 -1.17 -24.61 2.42
N ASN A 15 -0.58 -23.51 1.98
CA ASN A 15 -1.27 -22.23 1.79
C ASN A 15 -2.47 -22.34 0.83
N LYS A 16 -2.43 -23.27 -0.12
CA LYS A 16 -3.53 -23.51 -1.06
C LYS A 16 -4.78 -24.05 -0.36
N GLN A 17 -4.62 -24.94 0.62
CA GLN A 17 -5.74 -25.42 1.42
C GLN A 17 -6.33 -24.33 2.30
N PHE A 18 -5.48 -23.52 2.92
CA PHE A 18 -5.92 -22.33 3.66
C PHE A 18 -6.77 -21.41 2.80
N GLU A 19 -6.31 -21.06 1.59
CA GLU A 19 -7.03 -20.18 0.67
C GLU A 19 -8.39 -20.75 0.22
N ILE A 20 -8.48 -22.06 -0.01
CA ILE A 20 -9.76 -22.72 -0.34
C ILE A 20 -10.75 -22.60 0.82
N HIS A 21 -10.34 -22.88 2.03
CA HIS A 21 -11.21 -22.79 3.20
C HIS A 21 -11.57 -21.33 3.53
N ARG A 22 -10.61 -20.42 3.42
CA ARG A 22 -10.83 -18.99 3.60
C ARG A 22 -11.89 -18.46 2.61
N ALA A 23 -11.77 -18.81 1.35
CA ALA A 23 -12.73 -18.41 0.31
C ALA A 23 -14.14 -18.94 0.59
N ALA A 24 -14.26 -20.23 1.01
CA ALA A 24 -15.54 -20.83 1.33
C ALA A 24 -16.22 -20.19 2.55
N ILE A 25 -15.46 -19.81 3.57
CA ILE A 25 -16.00 -19.11 4.74
C ILE A 25 -16.35 -17.68 4.40
N ASN A 26 -15.53 -16.97 3.62
CA ASN A 26 -15.80 -15.61 3.19
C ASN A 26 -17.07 -15.49 2.36
N GLU A 27 -17.44 -16.50 1.56
CA GLU A 27 -18.75 -16.53 0.88
C GLU A 27 -19.94 -16.36 1.85
N LYS A 28 -19.80 -16.79 3.09
CA LYS A 28 -20.83 -16.64 4.13
C LYS A 28 -20.69 -15.35 4.92
N LEU A 29 -19.46 -15.02 5.32
CA LEU A 29 -19.17 -13.86 6.15
C LEU A 29 -19.49 -12.53 5.45
N LEU A 30 -19.33 -12.46 4.13
CA LEU A 30 -19.64 -11.26 3.34
C LEU A 30 -21.13 -10.83 3.44
N TYR A 31 -22.05 -11.79 3.70
CA TYR A 31 -23.45 -11.44 3.95
C TYR A 31 -23.67 -10.76 5.31
N GLU A 32 -22.79 -11.04 6.26
CA GLU A 32 -22.83 -10.45 7.60
C GLU A 32 -21.96 -9.18 7.68
N GLY A 33 -21.24 -8.83 6.60
CA GLY A 33 -20.34 -7.68 6.55
C GLY A 33 -18.99 -7.97 7.19
N TYR A 34 -18.50 -9.20 7.07
CA TYR A 34 -17.17 -9.60 7.54
C TYR A 34 -16.41 -10.37 6.47
N GLU A 35 -15.09 -10.33 6.54
CA GLU A 35 -14.20 -11.12 5.70
C GLU A 35 -12.96 -11.57 6.52
N ILE A 36 -12.39 -12.72 6.17
CA ILE A 36 -11.12 -13.20 6.69
C ILE A 36 -10.03 -12.84 5.67
N ASN A 37 -9.02 -12.09 6.10
CA ASN A 37 -7.88 -11.73 5.27
C ASN A 37 -6.87 -12.89 5.11
N GLU A 38 -5.81 -12.69 4.33
CA GLU A 38 -4.75 -13.68 4.10
C GLU A 38 -3.96 -14.06 5.36
N LYS A 39 -4.01 -13.24 6.40
CA LYS A 39 -3.39 -13.51 7.71
C LYS A 39 -4.30 -14.32 8.65
N GLY A 40 -5.56 -14.61 8.22
CA GLY A 40 -6.55 -15.29 9.02
C GLY A 40 -7.26 -14.40 10.06
N GLU A 41 -7.22 -13.06 9.87
CA GLU A 41 -7.89 -12.08 10.73
C GLU A 41 -9.28 -11.75 10.15
N ILE A 42 -10.27 -11.52 11.03
CA ILE A 42 -11.61 -11.10 10.61
C ILE A 42 -11.62 -9.57 10.50
N LEU A 43 -12.01 -9.07 9.33
CA LEU A 43 -12.21 -7.66 9.05
C LEU A 43 -13.69 -7.37 8.79
N GLN A 44 -14.13 -6.17 9.13
CA GLN A 44 -15.47 -5.69 8.80
C GLN A 44 -15.48 -5.17 7.36
N CYS A 45 -16.49 -5.55 6.57
CA CYS A 45 -16.63 -5.12 5.18
C CYS A 45 -18.09 -4.76 4.84
N LYS A 46 -18.32 -4.15 3.69
CA LYS A 46 -19.66 -3.85 3.19
C LYS A 46 -20.43 -5.15 2.92
N LYS A 47 -21.64 -5.28 3.48
CA LYS A 47 -22.51 -6.46 3.27
C LYS A 47 -22.78 -6.68 1.79
N ALA A 48 -22.59 -7.92 1.33
CA ALA A 48 -23.04 -8.33 0.00
C ALA A 48 -24.54 -8.64 0.03
N GLN A 49 -25.27 -8.18 -0.98
CA GLN A 49 -26.73 -8.41 -1.06
C GLN A 49 -27.06 -9.74 -1.71
N THR A 50 -26.18 -10.26 -2.55
CA THR A 50 -26.33 -11.55 -3.25
C THR A 50 -25.05 -12.36 -3.25
N ILE A 51 -25.16 -13.69 -3.44
CA ILE A 51 -24.00 -14.62 -3.61
C ILE A 51 -23.13 -14.17 -4.81
N THR A 52 -23.79 -13.78 -5.89
CA THR A 52 -23.12 -13.35 -7.11
C THR A 52 -22.30 -12.09 -6.86
N GLU A 53 -22.86 -11.10 -6.17
CA GLU A 53 -22.19 -9.85 -5.82
C GLU A 53 -20.95 -10.09 -4.93
N ALA A 54 -21.08 -10.95 -3.91
CA ALA A 54 -19.96 -11.32 -3.05
C ALA A 54 -18.82 -12.00 -3.82
N LYS A 55 -19.14 -12.93 -4.73
CA LYS A 55 -18.19 -13.62 -5.59
C LYS A 55 -17.54 -12.68 -6.60
N GLU A 56 -18.31 -11.84 -7.26
CA GLU A 56 -17.81 -10.87 -8.23
C GLU A 56 -16.87 -9.86 -7.60
N ARG A 57 -17.20 -9.34 -6.41
CA ARG A 57 -16.37 -8.40 -5.67
C ARG A 57 -15.01 -9.03 -5.33
N SER A 58 -15.02 -10.22 -4.74
CA SER A 58 -13.79 -10.96 -4.42
C SER A 58 -12.96 -11.28 -5.66
N GLN A 59 -13.61 -11.65 -6.78
CA GLN A 59 -12.91 -11.97 -8.02
C GLN A 59 -12.39 -10.75 -8.78
N LYS A 60 -13.14 -9.64 -8.82
CA LYS A 60 -12.70 -8.41 -9.49
C LYS A 60 -11.38 -7.91 -8.92
N ILE A 61 -11.28 -7.81 -7.60
CA ILE A 61 -10.07 -7.36 -6.93
C ILE A 61 -8.92 -8.32 -7.23
N LYS A 62 -9.12 -9.63 -7.00
CA LYS A 62 -8.11 -10.67 -7.27
C LYS A 62 -7.66 -10.71 -8.72
N THR A 63 -8.57 -10.54 -9.68
CA THR A 63 -8.23 -10.57 -11.11
C THR A 63 -7.46 -9.31 -11.52
N LYS A 64 -7.84 -8.15 -11.02
CA LYS A 64 -7.22 -6.87 -11.40
C LYS A 64 -5.78 -6.77 -10.90
N ILE A 65 -5.51 -7.23 -9.67
CA ILE A 65 -4.15 -7.20 -9.10
C ILE A 65 -3.38 -8.49 -9.34
N ARG A 66 -4.02 -9.51 -9.90
CA ARG A 66 -3.39 -10.80 -10.26
C ARG A 66 -2.32 -10.55 -11.32
N GLY A 67 -1.06 -10.71 -10.93
CA GLY A 67 0.09 -10.41 -11.78
C GLY A 67 0.70 -9.03 -11.54
N MET A 68 0.09 -8.16 -10.72
CA MET A 68 0.76 -6.98 -10.19
C MET A 68 1.62 -7.37 -9.00
N LYS A 69 2.88 -6.99 -9.02
CA LYS A 69 3.78 -7.15 -7.88
C LYS A 69 3.51 -6.02 -6.89
N ILE A 70 2.55 -6.22 -5.98
CA ILE A 70 2.25 -5.26 -4.93
C ILE A 70 3.21 -5.47 -3.76
N HIS A 71 3.86 -4.39 -3.32
CA HIS A 71 4.81 -4.43 -2.23
C HIS A 71 4.11 -4.70 -0.89
N SER A 72 4.69 -5.59 -0.06
CA SER A 72 4.09 -6.04 1.21
C SER A 72 3.88 -4.92 2.23
N GLU A 73 4.64 -3.81 2.15
CA GLU A 73 4.40 -2.65 3.01
C GLU A 73 3.05 -1.99 2.75
N ILE A 74 2.55 -2.03 1.51
CA ILE A 74 1.27 -1.42 1.13
C ILE A 74 0.10 -2.15 1.80
N THR A 75 0.09 -3.48 1.74
CA THR A 75 -1.02 -4.28 2.29
C THR A 75 -1.21 -4.12 3.79
N LYS A 76 -0.19 -3.66 4.52
CA LYS A 76 -0.28 -3.36 5.95
C LYS A 76 -1.16 -2.14 6.27
N TYR A 77 -1.42 -1.26 5.29
CA TYR A 77 -2.08 0.02 5.49
C TYR A 77 -3.47 0.11 4.87
N CYS A 78 -3.81 -0.72 3.91
CA CYS A 78 -5.05 -0.54 3.13
C CYS A 78 -5.92 -1.79 2.98
N ASP A 79 -5.67 -2.86 3.74
CA ASP A 79 -6.41 -4.12 3.63
C ASP A 79 -7.92 -3.93 3.92
N GLU A 80 -8.27 -3.13 4.92
CA GLU A 80 -9.66 -2.91 5.32
C GLU A 80 -10.43 -2.04 4.33
N GLU A 81 -9.86 -0.91 3.92
CA GLU A 81 -10.47 0.02 2.95
C GLU A 81 -10.66 -0.65 1.60
N TRP A 82 -9.71 -1.48 1.20
CA TRP A 82 -9.77 -2.24 -0.03
C TRP A 82 -10.94 -3.21 -0.06
N LEU A 83 -11.15 -3.98 1.01
CA LEU A 83 -12.26 -4.92 1.14
C LEU A 83 -13.62 -4.24 1.11
N ASN A 84 -13.68 -3.01 1.59
CA ASN A 84 -14.90 -2.19 1.60
C ASN A 84 -15.17 -1.48 0.25
N GLU A 85 -14.32 -1.67 -0.77
CA GLU A 85 -14.34 -0.91 -2.03
C GLU A 85 -14.22 0.61 -1.81
N ASP A 86 -13.64 1.02 -0.69
CA ASP A 86 -13.36 2.40 -0.37
C ASP A 86 -12.01 2.83 -0.95
N TYR A 87 -11.94 2.84 -2.28
CA TYR A 87 -10.70 3.14 -3.00
C TYR A 87 -10.15 4.54 -2.75
N PHE A 88 -11.02 5.48 -2.35
CA PHE A 88 -10.59 6.82 -1.97
C PHE A 88 -9.69 6.78 -0.73
N HIS A 89 -10.17 6.19 0.37
CA HIS A 89 -9.36 6.04 1.59
C HIS A 89 -8.21 5.06 1.40
N ALA A 90 -8.41 3.98 0.65
CA ALA A 90 -7.35 3.04 0.32
C ALA A 90 -6.17 3.75 -0.39
N MET A 91 -6.42 4.64 -1.35
CA MET A 91 -5.37 5.43 -2.01
C MET A 91 -4.64 6.35 -1.03
N GLU A 92 -5.36 6.94 -0.09
CA GLU A 92 -4.78 7.80 0.95
C GLU A 92 -3.83 6.99 1.85
N GLU A 93 -4.27 5.82 2.32
CA GLU A 93 -3.47 4.94 3.17
C GLU A 93 -2.24 4.39 2.42
N VAL A 94 -2.39 4.01 1.15
CA VAL A 94 -1.27 3.63 0.28
C VAL A 94 -0.25 4.77 0.17
N ALA A 95 -0.71 6.00 -0.04
CA ALA A 95 0.19 7.14 -0.11
C ALA A 95 0.88 7.40 1.25
N LYS A 96 0.13 7.32 2.36
CA LYS A 96 0.69 7.46 3.72
C LYS A 96 1.78 6.42 4.00
N SER A 97 1.63 5.18 3.52
CA SER A 97 2.60 4.10 3.77
C SER A 97 4.03 4.45 3.32
N VAL A 98 4.15 5.14 2.18
CA VAL A 98 5.45 5.56 1.63
C VAL A 98 6.15 6.56 2.56
N PHE A 99 5.44 7.61 2.98
CA PHE A 99 6.03 8.67 3.80
C PHE A 99 6.24 8.23 5.25
N ASP A 100 5.37 7.38 5.77
CA ASP A 100 5.53 6.77 7.09
C ASP A 100 6.77 5.86 7.14
N ARG A 101 7.03 5.13 6.07
CA ARG A 101 8.26 4.34 5.94
C ARG A 101 9.52 5.22 5.94
N MET A 102 9.52 6.34 5.22
CA MET A 102 10.64 7.30 5.22
C MET A 102 10.90 7.84 6.65
N ARG A 103 9.82 8.20 7.38
CA ARG A 103 9.93 8.63 8.80
C ARG A 103 10.53 7.53 9.69
N LYS A 104 10.07 6.29 9.53
CA LYS A 104 10.60 5.14 10.30
C LYS A 104 12.06 4.87 10.03
N MET A 105 12.51 5.02 8.79
CA MET A 105 13.92 4.80 8.41
C MET A 105 14.86 5.89 8.91
N THR A 106 14.39 7.13 9.02
CA THR A 106 15.26 8.29 9.30
C THR A 106 15.04 8.93 10.66
N GLY A 107 13.87 8.73 11.27
CA GLY A 107 13.45 9.46 12.48
C GLY A 107 12.99 10.90 12.20
N ILE A 108 13.02 11.38 10.96
CA ILE A 108 12.61 12.75 10.58
C ILE A 108 11.08 12.86 10.65
N GLN A 109 10.59 13.88 11.37
CA GLN A 109 9.14 14.07 11.64
C GLN A 109 8.46 15.10 10.73
N GLN A 110 9.03 15.36 9.56
CA GLN A 110 8.43 16.22 8.53
C GLN A 110 7.37 15.46 7.72
N ASP A 111 6.67 16.15 6.82
CA ASP A 111 5.73 15.55 5.88
C ASP A 111 5.95 16.10 4.46
N GLY A 112 5.36 15.43 3.48
CA GLY A 112 5.34 15.87 2.10
C GLY A 112 6.70 16.11 1.46
N ALA A 113 6.78 17.16 0.68
CA ALA A 113 8.00 17.55 -0.01
C ALA A 113 9.18 17.83 0.94
N ASP A 114 8.91 18.38 2.11
CA ASP A 114 9.93 18.68 3.12
C ASP A 114 10.55 17.39 3.66
N LEU A 115 9.74 16.37 3.95
CA LEU A 115 10.23 15.06 4.35
C LEU A 115 11.10 14.43 3.27
N VAL A 116 10.62 14.42 2.02
CA VAL A 116 11.37 13.84 0.91
C VAL A 116 12.72 14.55 0.72
N ASN A 117 12.72 15.87 0.75
CA ASN A 117 13.96 16.65 0.64
C ASN A 117 14.90 16.41 1.82
N ALA A 118 14.37 16.36 3.05
CA ALA A 118 15.18 16.08 4.23
C ALA A 118 15.81 14.67 4.20
N CYS A 119 15.11 13.68 3.63
CA CYS A 119 15.61 12.32 3.50
C CYS A 119 16.62 12.15 2.35
N PHE A 120 16.30 12.68 1.16
CA PHE A 120 16.96 12.29 -0.10
C PHE A 120 17.69 13.40 -0.84
N ALA A 121 17.44 14.70 -0.52
CA ALA A 121 18.15 15.77 -1.21
C ALA A 121 19.61 15.83 -0.79
N MET A 122 20.49 15.96 -1.77
CA MET A 122 21.95 16.02 -1.54
C MET A 122 22.40 17.31 -0.84
N GLY A 123 21.60 18.39 -0.90
CA GLY A 123 21.91 19.67 -0.27
C GLY A 123 23.26 20.25 -0.71
N LYS A 124 23.82 21.10 0.13
CA LYS A 124 25.15 21.73 -0.13
C LYS A 124 26.32 20.76 0.09
N SER A 125 26.15 19.75 0.93
CA SER A 125 27.16 18.74 1.23
C SER A 125 27.36 17.71 0.12
N GLY A 126 26.41 17.58 -0.79
CA GLY A 126 26.35 16.53 -1.80
C GLY A 126 25.95 15.15 -1.24
N ILE A 127 25.66 15.04 0.08
CA ILE A 127 25.39 13.78 0.77
C ILE A 127 23.97 13.84 1.36
N PRO A 128 23.02 13.02 0.86
CA PRO A 128 21.67 12.92 1.44
C PRO A 128 21.70 12.07 2.74
N VAL A 129 20.58 12.04 3.48
CA VAL A 129 20.43 11.12 4.64
C VAL A 129 20.23 9.69 4.15
N LEU A 130 19.40 9.50 3.11
CA LEU A 130 19.16 8.24 2.44
C LEU A 130 19.69 8.31 1.00
N ALA A 131 20.51 7.37 0.60
CA ALA A 131 21.06 7.26 -0.74
C ALA A 131 20.55 5.99 -1.45
N LEU A 132 20.18 6.12 -2.73
CA LEU A 132 19.81 4.99 -3.60
C LEU A 132 21.03 4.24 -4.12
N ASN A 133 22.17 4.93 -4.22
CA ASN A 133 23.41 4.46 -4.81
C ASN A 133 24.60 5.20 -4.19
N ARG A 134 25.80 4.98 -4.69
CA ARG A 134 27.04 5.57 -4.12
C ARG A 134 27.24 7.06 -4.44
N LEU A 135 26.46 7.62 -5.35
CA LEU A 135 26.56 9.03 -5.79
C LEU A 135 27.90 9.40 -6.45
N GLU A 136 28.65 8.41 -6.94
CA GLU A 136 30.01 8.58 -7.50
C GLU A 136 29.97 9.13 -8.92
N SER A 137 28.90 8.83 -9.68
CA SER A 137 28.75 9.28 -11.07
C SER A 137 27.64 10.32 -11.23
N VAL A 138 27.70 11.10 -12.32
CA VAL A 138 26.63 12.04 -12.70
C VAL A 138 25.30 11.32 -12.90
N SER A 139 25.33 10.09 -13.43
CA SER A 139 24.13 9.28 -13.63
C SER A 139 23.48 8.89 -12.29
N GLU A 140 24.27 8.44 -11.33
CA GLU A 140 23.80 8.08 -9.99
C GLU A 140 23.22 9.27 -9.24
N GLN A 141 23.86 10.44 -9.34
CA GLN A 141 23.36 11.68 -8.76
C GLN A 141 22.05 12.13 -9.44
N SER A 142 21.91 11.90 -10.75
CA SER A 142 20.71 12.19 -11.51
C SER A 142 19.56 11.25 -11.11
N GLU A 143 19.84 9.97 -10.89
CA GLU A 143 18.87 8.98 -10.36
C GLU A 143 18.36 9.39 -8.98
N GLN A 144 19.26 9.81 -8.07
CA GLN A 144 18.90 10.32 -6.75
C GLN A 144 17.95 11.52 -6.84
N LYS A 145 18.28 12.50 -7.68
CA LYS A 145 17.43 13.69 -7.92
C LYS A 145 16.09 13.32 -8.56
N GLY A 146 16.10 12.38 -9.51
CA GLY A 146 14.91 11.87 -10.16
C GLY A 146 13.96 11.22 -9.17
N PHE A 147 14.49 10.43 -8.23
CA PHE A 147 13.69 9.81 -7.18
C PHE A 147 13.07 10.83 -6.21
N VAL A 148 13.82 11.88 -5.84
CA VAL A 148 13.27 13.00 -5.05
C VAL A 148 12.05 13.60 -5.75
N ASN A 149 12.20 13.95 -7.02
CA ASN A 149 11.11 14.56 -7.81
C ASN A 149 9.92 13.61 -7.96
N PHE A 150 10.17 12.32 -8.14
CA PHE A 150 9.15 11.30 -8.24
C PHE A 150 8.32 11.16 -6.95
N CYS A 151 8.99 11.12 -5.79
CA CYS A 151 8.31 11.06 -4.50
C CYS A 151 7.53 12.34 -4.18
N ILE A 152 8.07 13.52 -4.51
CA ILE A 152 7.37 14.80 -4.34
C ILE A 152 6.12 14.85 -5.25
N GLY A 153 6.25 14.41 -6.51
CA GLY A 153 5.13 14.31 -7.45
C GLY A 153 4.06 13.34 -6.96
N PHE A 154 4.47 12.17 -6.45
CA PHE A 154 3.57 11.20 -5.86
C PHE A 154 2.79 11.77 -4.67
N TYR A 155 3.46 12.48 -3.76
CA TYR A 155 2.80 13.19 -2.67
C TYR A 155 1.78 14.22 -3.18
N GLY A 156 2.22 15.09 -4.08
CA GLY A 156 1.39 16.15 -4.62
C GLY A 156 0.16 15.65 -5.39
N LEU A 157 0.26 14.48 -6.04
CA LEU A 157 -0.82 13.93 -6.85
C LEU A 157 -1.80 13.08 -6.03
N TYR A 158 -1.32 12.26 -5.10
CA TYR A 158 -2.15 11.25 -4.45
C TYR A 158 -2.40 11.49 -2.96
N ARG A 159 -1.51 12.21 -2.26
CA ARG A 159 -1.65 12.45 -0.82
C ARG A 159 -2.24 13.84 -0.53
N ASN A 160 -1.69 14.89 -1.12
CA ASN A 160 -2.06 16.27 -0.81
C ASN A 160 -3.51 16.63 -1.22
N PRO A 161 -3.99 16.33 -2.44
CA PRO A 161 -5.37 16.62 -2.83
C PRO A 161 -6.39 15.87 -1.97
N LYS A 162 -6.12 14.61 -1.64
CA LYS A 162 -7.01 13.76 -0.83
C LYS A 162 -7.19 14.27 0.61
N ALA A 163 -6.18 14.91 1.17
CA ALA A 163 -6.25 15.50 2.52
C ALA A 163 -7.16 16.75 2.59
N HIS A 164 -7.45 17.39 1.46
CA HIS A 164 -8.20 18.65 1.40
C HIS A 164 -9.55 18.55 0.69
N ASN A 165 -9.79 17.50 -0.10
CA ASN A 165 -11.05 17.32 -0.82
C ASN A 165 -12.03 16.47 -0.03
N ALA A 166 -13.30 16.91 0.00
CA ALA A 166 -14.35 16.11 0.60
C ALA A 166 -14.66 14.87 -0.26
N ARG A 167 -14.76 13.70 0.37
CA ARG A 167 -15.09 12.39 -0.24
C ARG A 167 -16.29 12.44 -1.20
N VAL A 168 -17.29 13.28 -0.90
CA VAL A 168 -18.53 13.41 -1.69
C VAL A 168 -18.29 13.78 -3.14
N ASN A 169 -17.15 14.35 -3.46
CA ASN A 169 -16.82 14.89 -4.79
C ASN A 169 -15.90 13.97 -5.63
N GLU A 170 -15.47 12.81 -5.10
CA GLU A 170 -14.53 11.94 -5.79
C GLU A 170 -14.96 10.47 -5.80
N ASP A 171 -15.40 9.99 -6.96
CA ASP A 171 -15.64 8.56 -7.22
C ASP A 171 -14.35 7.93 -7.78
N VAL A 172 -13.53 7.34 -6.89
CA VAL A 172 -12.29 6.67 -7.27
C VAL A 172 -12.61 5.26 -7.76
N LYS A 173 -12.27 4.97 -9.01
CA LYS A 173 -12.47 3.65 -9.61
C LYS A 173 -11.31 2.69 -9.28
N LEU A 174 -11.59 1.39 -9.31
CA LEU A 174 -10.60 0.34 -9.10
C LEU A 174 -9.37 0.48 -10.01
N GLU A 175 -9.54 0.96 -11.24
CA GLU A 175 -8.45 1.20 -12.18
C GLU A 175 -7.46 2.23 -11.65
N GLN A 176 -7.97 3.37 -11.18
CA GLN A 176 -7.14 4.46 -10.62
C GLN A 176 -6.44 3.99 -9.33
N PHE A 177 -7.13 3.23 -8.49
CA PHE A 177 -6.53 2.64 -7.31
C PHE A 177 -5.39 1.67 -7.68
N ALA A 178 -5.58 0.81 -8.68
CA ALA A 178 -4.55 -0.12 -9.14
C ALA A 178 -3.28 0.60 -9.65
N GLU A 179 -3.43 1.73 -10.33
CA GLU A 179 -2.30 2.57 -10.76
C GLU A 179 -1.49 3.08 -9.56
N VAL A 180 -2.16 3.56 -8.52
CA VAL A 180 -1.49 4.04 -7.30
C VAL A 180 -0.77 2.92 -6.57
N LEU A 181 -1.35 1.72 -6.50
CA LEU A 181 -0.69 0.54 -5.95
C LEU A 181 0.64 0.23 -6.65
N VAL A 182 0.65 0.29 -7.99
CA VAL A 182 1.87 0.05 -8.77
C VAL A 182 2.92 1.12 -8.51
N VAL A 183 2.54 2.40 -8.54
CA VAL A 183 3.47 3.52 -8.31
C VAL A 183 4.05 3.47 -6.90
N ALA A 184 3.22 3.24 -5.87
CA ALA A 184 3.67 3.10 -4.49
C ALA A 184 4.60 1.88 -4.33
N SER A 185 4.31 0.76 -5.01
CA SER A 185 5.18 -0.43 -4.99
C SER A 185 6.56 -0.14 -5.55
N ILE A 186 6.65 0.60 -6.65
CA ILE A 186 7.93 1.03 -7.22
C ILE A 186 8.73 1.86 -6.20
N ILE A 187 8.08 2.78 -5.49
CA ILE A 187 8.75 3.57 -4.46
C ILE A 187 9.23 2.67 -3.32
N HIS A 188 8.38 1.76 -2.82
CA HIS A 188 8.76 0.85 -1.74
C HIS A 188 9.89 -0.10 -2.13
N GLU A 189 9.92 -0.60 -3.36
CA GLU A 189 11.03 -1.41 -3.89
C GLU A 189 12.34 -0.61 -3.91
N ARG A 190 12.29 0.67 -4.29
CA ARG A 190 13.49 1.52 -4.20
C ARG A 190 13.91 1.73 -2.75
N LEU A 191 12.96 1.94 -1.83
CA LEU A 191 13.23 2.07 -0.40
C LEU A 191 13.83 0.81 0.24
N ASP A 192 13.62 -0.39 -0.33
CA ASP A 192 14.28 -1.62 0.14
C ASP A 192 15.80 -1.61 -0.05
N HIS A 193 16.28 -0.83 -1.02
CA HIS A 193 17.69 -0.80 -1.43
C HIS A 193 18.42 0.46 -0.98
N VAL A 194 17.75 1.43 -0.35
CA VAL A 194 18.43 2.62 0.14
C VAL A 194 19.22 2.31 1.41
N PHE A 195 20.26 3.08 1.63
CA PHE A 195 21.08 3.00 2.83
C PHE A 195 21.23 4.38 3.48
N LEU A 196 21.36 4.36 4.82
CA LEU A 196 21.70 5.54 5.61
C LEU A 196 23.15 5.92 5.32
N THR A 197 23.37 7.14 4.88
CA THR A 197 24.71 7.68 4.78
C THR A 197 25.22 8.04 6.18
N ARG A 198 26.48 7.76 6.48
CA ARG A 198 27.07 8.22 7.73
C ARG A 198 27.21 9.76 7.64
N ARG A 199 26.60 10.42 8.58
CA ARG A 199 26.90 11.84 8.85
C ARG A 199 28.25 11.98 9.49
#